data_0fca46f733f139a6406e95f2c42992c8
#
_entry.id   0fca46f733f139a6406e95f2c42992c8
#
_cell.length_a   1.000
_cell.length_b   1.000
_cell.length_c   1.000
_cell.angle_alpha   90.00
_cell.angle_beta   90.00
_cell.angle_gamma   90.00
#
_symmetry.space_group_name_H-M   'P 1'
#
loop_
_entity.id
_entity.type
_entity.pdbx_description
1 polymer ?
#
loop_
_entity_poly.entity_id
_entity_poly.type
_entity_poly.pdbx_seq_one_letter_code
_entity_poly.pdbx_strand_id
1 'polypeptide(L)'
;HYRFNLDRKFMDLENVNLERAQPASVLSPKLKNLKWITPYEYSKNPNEELFFLKKVIDLLKKDKRQKIVITHYQFFSLVLDEDLNILNRWYLDQNTHPIENHKYFDYYKDFVNKNLKNNNIEVIYLVSSTEQEMTFDHKVKVYFAEKCFRNNFLVKDKLSYHEIKDCD
;
A
#
# COMPACT_ATOMS: atom_id res chain seq x y z
N HIS A 1 -22.46 -17.80 -1.53
CA HIS A 1 -23.44 -17.25 -2.50
C HIS A 1 -23.30 -15.75 -2.74
N TYR A 2 -23.02 -14.94 -1.73
CA TYR A 2 -22.90 -13.49 -1.89
C TYR A 2 -21.74 -13.01 -2.78
N ARG A 3 -20.69 -13.78 -2.90
CA ARG A 3 -19.49 -13.38 -3.68
C ARG A 3 -19.69 -13.40 -5.21
N PHE A 4 -20.73 -14.03 -5.69
CA PHE A 4 -20.98 -14.25 -7.12
C PHE A 4 -22.30 -13.64 -7.61
N ASN A 5 -22.97 -12.80 -6.80
CA ASN A 5 -24.13 -12.07 -7.25
C ASN A 5 -23.71 -11.06 -8.33
N LEU A 6 -24.34 -11.11 -9.49
CA LEU A 6 -24.09 -10.20 -10.61
C LEU A 6 -24.30 -8.73 -10.21
N ASP A 7 -25.32 -8.46 -9.39
CA ASP A 7 -25.62 -7.11 -8.92
C ASP A 7 -24.47 -6.55 -8.06
N ARG A 8 -23.88 -7.38 -7.20
CA ARG A 8 -22.73 -6.98 -6.38
C ARG A 8 -21.44 -6.81 -7.18
N LYS A 9 -21.26 -7.53 -8.28
CA LYS A 9 -20.09 -7.45 -9.12
C LYS A 9 -19.84 -6.05 -9.68
N PHE A 10 -20.86 -5.24 -9.80
CA PHE A 10 -20.84 -3.92 -10.39
C PHE A 10 -21.15 -2.78 -9.42
N MET A 11 -21.39 -3.07 -8.14
CA MET A 11 -21.70 -2.05 -7.13
C MET A 11 -20.64 -0.95 -7.03
N ASP A 12 -19.37 -1.32 -7.16
CA ASP A 12 -18.27 -0.36 -7.09
C ASP A 12 -18.14 0.51 -8.36
N LEU A 13 -18.92 0.21 -9.39
CA LEU A 13 -18.91 0.90 -10.67
C LEU A 13 -20.10 1.86 -10.88
N GLU A 14 -21.11 1.84 -10.02
CA GLU A 14 -22.31 2.65 -10.18
C GLU A 14 -22.03 4.14 -10.29
N ASN A 15 -21.02 4.62 -9.60
CA ASN A 15 -20.66 6.04 -9.55
C ASN A 15 -19.36 6.36 -10.31
N VAL A 16 -18.85 5.43 -11.10
CA VAL A 16 -17.60 5.60 -11.85
C VAL A 16 -17.87 6.12 -13.24
N ASN A 17 -17.18 7.16 -13.63
CA ASN A 17 -17.20 7.62 -15.02
C ASN A 17 -16.23 6.76 -15.86
N LEU A 18 -16.78 5.73 -16.51
CA LEU A 18 -16.01 4.82 -17.36
C LEU A 18 -15.43 5.48 -18.61
N GLU A 19 -15.95 6.63 -19.06
CA GLU A 19 -15.40 7.40 -20.19
C GLU A 19 -14.03 8.00 -19.86
N ARG A 20 -13.78 8.25 -18.55
CA ARG A 20 -12.49 8.73 -18.06
C ARG A 20 -11.48 7.62 -17.80
N ALA A 21 -11.88 6.35 -17.92
CA ALA A 21 -11.00 5.23 -17.67
C ALA A 21 -9.75 5.27 -18.56
N GLN A 22 -8.58 5.09 -17.97
CA GLN A 22 -7.29 5.13 -18.64
C GLN A 22 -6.69 3.72 -18.78
N PRO A 23 -5.88 3.45 -19.81
CA PRO A 23 -5.21 2.17 -19.94
C PRO A 23 -4.16 1.99 -18.82
N ALA A 24 -4.28 0.93 -18.04
CA ALA A 24 -3.32 0.63 -16.96
C ALA A 24 -1.92 0.24 -17.48
N SER A 25 -1.79 -0.02 -18.79
CA SER A 25 -0.50 -0.26 -19.47
C SER A 25 0.49 0.90 -19.33
N VAL A 26 0.02 2.10 -19.00
CA VAL A 26 0.86 3.27 -18.67
C VAL A 26 1.77 2.99 -17.49
N LEU A 27 1.33 2.16 -16.52
CA LEU A 27 2.12 1.75 -15.36
C LEU A 27 3.07 0.62 -15.69
N SER A 28 2.60 -0.38 -16.46
CA SER A 28 3.41 -1.52 -16.87
C SER A 28 2.72 -2.28 -18.02
N PRO A 29 3.49 -2.83 -18.99
CA PRO A 29 2.97 -3.73 -20.01
C PRO A 29 2.22 -4.94 -19.45
N LYS A 30 2.54 -5.38 -18.23
CA LYS A 30 1.85 -6.48 -17.54
C LYS A 30 0.38 -6.19 -17.25
N LEU A 31 -0.01 -4.92 -17.26
CA LEU A 31 -1.39 -4.45 -17.01
C LEU A 31 -2.12 -4.08 -18.31
N LYS A 32 -1.64 -4.51 -19.47
CA LYS A 32 -2.09 -4.09 -20.82
C LYS A 32 -3.60 -4.24 -21.08
N ASN A 33 -4.26 -5.20 -20.43
CA ASN A 33 -5.68 -5.46 -20.66
C ASN A 33 -6.59 -4.84 -19.58
N LEU A 34 -6.03 -4.07 -18.66
CA LEU A 34 -6.78 -3.44 -17.59
C LEU A 34 -7.01 -1.96 -17.88
N LYS A 35 -8.15 -1.47 -17.42
CA LYS A 35 -8.45 -0.04 -17.38
C LYS A 35 -8.37 0.46 -15.95
N TRP A 36 -7.76 1.62 -15.78
CA TRP A 36 -7.66 2.30 -14.49
C TRP A 36 -8.83 3.24 -14.29
N ILE A 37 -9.46 3.14 -13.16
CA ILE A 37 -10.54 4.00 -12.70
C ILE A 37 -10.26 4.46 -11.26
N THR A 38 -10.83 5.57 -10.84
CA THR A 38 -10.74 6.09 -9.47
C THR A 38 -12.11 6.00 -8.78
N PRO A 39 -12.46 4.85 -8.17
CA PRO A 39 -13.83 4.59 -7.72
C PRO A 39 -14.26 5.43 -6.51
N TYR A 40 -13.32 5.85 -5.65
CA TYR A 40 -13.64 6.55 -4.40
C TYR A 40 -13.60 8.08 -4.49
N GLU A 41 -13.08 8.61 -5.58
CA GLU A 41 -12.90 10.04 -5.77
C GLU A 41 -13.34 10.43 -7.19
N TYR A 42 -14.63 10.44 -7.44
CA TYR A 42 -15.22 10.67 -8.77
C TYR A 42 -14.80 11.99 -9.43
N SER A 43 -14.43 12.98 -8.62
CA SER A 43 -13.94 14.27 -9.10
C SER A 43 -12.48 14.23 -9.57
N LYS A 44 -11.69 13.23 -9.13
CA LYS A 44 -10.29 13.12 -9.51
C LYS A 44 -10.12 12.51 -10.90
N ASN A 45 -9.15 13.02 -11.61
CA ASN A 45 -8.77 12.49 -12.91
C ASN A 45 -7.90 11.24 -12.72
N PRO A 46 -8.27 10.07 -13.28
CA PRO A 46 -7.45 8.87 -13.23
C PRO A 46 -5.98 9.07 -13.66
N ASN A 47 -5.72 10.04 -14.55
CA ASN A 47 -4.36 10.37 -14.96
C ASN A 47 -3.47 10.91 -13.83
N GLU A 48 -4.03 11.64 -12.88
CA GLU A 48 -3.27 12.15 -11.74
C GLU A 48 -2.81 11.01 -10.83
N GLU A 49 -3.71 10.06 -10.58
CA GLU A 49 -3.38 8.86 -9.83
C GLU A 49 -2.35 8.00 -10.55
N LEU A 50 -2.52 7.76 -11.85
CA LEU A 50 -1.56 7.03 -12.68
C LEU A 50 -0.17 7.69 -12.68
N PHE A 51 -0.11 9.02 -12.78
CA PHE A 51 1.14 9.76 -12.70
C PHE A 51 1.82 9.60 -11.35
N PHE A 52 1.05 9.68 -10.26
CA PHE A 52 1.55 9.42 -8.91
C PHE A 52 2.08 8.00 -8.78
N LEU A 53 1.30 6.99 -9.18
CA LEU A 53 1.69 5.58 -9.11
C LEU A 53 2.93 5.26 -9.94
N LYS A 54 3.08 5.89 -11.10
CA LYS A 54 4.30 5.75 -11.91
C LYS A 54 5.53 6.25 -11.17
N LYS A 55 5.44 7.41 -10.49
CA LYS A 55 6.53 7.93 -9.65
C LYS A 55 6.86 6.96 -8.51
N VAL A 56 5.84 6.36 -7.88
CA VAL A 56 6.04 5.35 -6.82
C VAL A 56 6.77 4.12 -7.39
N ILE A 57 6.33 3.60 -8.52
CA ILE A 57 6.97 2.47 -9.20
C ILE A 57 8.44 2.77 -9.49
N ASP A 58 8.73 3.93 -10.06
CA ASP A 58 10.11 4.36 -10.38
C ASP A 58 10.99 4.48 -9.12
N LEU A 59 10.42 4.98 -8.03
CA LEU A 59 11.10 5.08 -6.74
C LEU A 59 11.41 3.69 -6.17
N LEU A 60 10.40 2.83 -6.07
CA LEU A 60 10.56 1.47 -5.54
C LEU A 60 11.55 0.65 -6.37
N LYS A 61 11.53 0.80 -7.69
CA LYS A 61 12.46 0.13 -8.61
C LYS A 61 13.91 0.58 -8.45
N LYS A 62 14.13 1.85 -8.12
CA LYS A 62 15.46 2.43 -7.89
C LYS A 62 16.04 2.03 -6.54
N ASP A 63 15.20 1.89 -5.54
CA ASP A 63 15.64 1.49 -4.21
C ASP A 63 15.88 -0.02 -4.15
N LYS A 64 17.14 -0.41 -3.97
CA LYS A 64 17.58 -1.82 -3.94
C LYS A 64 17.59 -2.44 -2.55
N ARG A 65 17.26 -1.66 -1.52
CA ARG A 65 17.16 -2.14 -0.14
C ARG A 65 16.02 -3.15 0.01
N GLN A 66 16.16 -4.05 0.96
CA GLN A 66 15.06 -4.90 1.38
C GLN A 66 13.96 -4.05 2.01
N LYS A 67 12.75 -4.14 1.49
CA LYS A 67 11.67 -3.22 1.82
C LYS A 67 10.35 -3.90 2.13
N ILE A 68 9.57 -3.27 3.00
CA ILE A 68 8.15 -3.52 3.15
C ILE A 68 7.40 -2.38 2.48
N VAL A 69 6.34 -2.71 1.73
CA VAL A 69 5.44 -1.71 1.16
C VAL A 69 4.05 -1.91 1.76
N ILE A 70 3.64 -0.94 2.57
CA ILE A 70 2.30 -0.88 3.17
C ILE A 70 1.41 -0.06 2.24
N THR A 71 0.42 -0.71 1.63
CA THR A 71 -0.40 -0.10 0.60
C THR A 71 -1.69 -0.87 0.34
N HIS A 72 -2.70 -0.20 -0.18
CA HIS A 72 -3.88 -0.84 -0.78
C HIS A 72 -3.66 -1.26 -2.24
N TYR A 73 -2.60 -0.77 -2.87
CA TYR A 73 -2.26 -1.11 -4.26
C TYR A 73 -1.49 -2.43 -4.35
N GLN A 74 -2.21 -3.53 -4.52
CA GLN A 74 -1.64 -4.89 -4.48
C GLN A 74 -0.86 -5.29 -5.74
N PHE A 75 -0.79 -4.45 -6.75
CA PHE A 75 -0.15 -4.76 -8.04
C PHE A 75 1.35 -4.47 -8.09
N PHE A 76 1.92 -3.76 -7.11
CA PHE A 76 3.33 -3.34 -7.15
C PHE A 76 4.29 -4.53 -7.28
N SER A 77 4.10 -5.61 -6.52
CA SER A 77 4.94 -6.82 -6.62
C SER A 77 4.92 -7.42 -8.03
N LEU A 78 3.74 -7.46 -8.66
CA LEU A 78 3.60 -7.93 -10.04
C LEU A 78 4.35 -7.04 -11.04
N VAL A 79 4.24 -5.73 -10.90
CA VAL A 79 4.85 -4.75 -11.81
C VAL A 79 6.37 -4.74 -11.69
N LEU A 80 6.88 -4.87 -10.47
CA LEU A 80 8.31 -4.80 -10.17
C LEU A 80 9.04 -6.15 -10.31
N ASP A 81 8.31 -7.27 -10.37
CA ASP A 81 8.87 -8.63 -10.23
C ASP A 81 9.66 -8.81 -8.93
N GLU A 82 9.18 -8.22 -7.85
CA GLU A 82 9.87 -8.16 -6.58
C GLU A 82 8.93 -8.53 -5.44
N ASP A 83 9.39 -9.33 -4.48
CA ASP A 83 8.68 -9.50 -3.21
C ASP A 83 8.86 -8.24 -2.38
N LEU A 84 7.77 -7.55 -2.12
CA LEU A 84 7.74 -6.33 -1.34
C LEU A 84 7.42 -6.58 0.14
N ASN A 85 7.52 -7.83 0.58
CA ASN A 85 7.28 -8.27 1.96
C ASN A 85 5.96 -7.73 2.55
N ILE A 86 4.91 -7.71 1.74
CA ILE A 86 3.60 -7.16 2.12
C ILE A 86 3.01 -8.01 3.24
N LEU A 87 2.80 -7.40 4.41
CA LEU A 87 2.33 -8.08 5.61
C LEU A 87 0.85 -8.44 5.56
N ASN A 88 0.03 -7.58 4.95
CA ASN A 88 -1.41 -7.74 4.85
C ASN A 88 -1.90 -7.41 3.44
N ARG A 89 -2.93 -8.13 3.01
CA ARG A 89 -3.57 -7.86 1.72
C ARG A 89 -4.30 -6.50 1.71
N TRP A 90 -4.92 -6.13 2.82
CA TRP A 90 -5.60 -4.84 3.02
C TRP A 90 -5.23 -4.29 4.39
N TYR A 91 -5.26 -2.97 4.54
CA TYR A 91 -4.93 -2.28 5.78
C TYR A 91 -6.14 -1.58 6.39
N LEU A 92 -7.26 -2.31 6.50
CA LEU A 92 -8.45 -1.87 7.21
C LEU A 92 -8.30 -2.20 8.68
N ASP A 93 -8.32 -1.18 9.53
CA ASP A 93 -8.16 -1.33 10.98
C ASP A 93 -9.18 -2.32 11.56
N GLN A 94 -8.74 -3.15 12.50
CA GLN A 94 -9.50 -4.21 13.16
C GLN A 94 -9.98 -5.37 12.25
N ASN A 95 -10.09 -5.15 10.93
CA ASN A 95 -10.62 -6.15 10.01
C ASN A 95 -9.54 -7.03 9.37
N THR A 96 -8.36 -6.47 9.11
CA THR A 96 -7.28 -7.16 8.40
C THR A 96 -5.99 -7.26 9.20
N HIS A 97 -5.84 -6.43 10.21
CA HIS A 97 -4.73 -6.47 11.16
C HIS A 97 -5.22 -5.98 12.53
N PRO A 98 -4.75 -6.56 13.62
CA PRO A 98 -5.12 -6.14 14.97
C PRO A 98 -4.49 -4.77 15.29
N ILE A 99 -5.27 -3.90 15.90
CA ILE A 99 -4.81 -2.63 16.48
C ILE A 99 -4.55 -2.80 17.99
N GLU A 100 -4.00 -1.79 18.65
CA GLU A 100 -3.81 -1.78 20.10
C GLU A 100 -5.09 -2.17 20.84
N ASN A 101 -4.93 -2.92 21.93
CA ASN A 101 -6.02 -3.52 22.73
C ASN A 101 -6.81 -4.66 22.05
N HIS A 102 -6.49 -5.06 20.83
CA HIS A 102 -7.06 -6.25 20.24
C HIS A 102 -6.37 -7.51 20.81
N LYS A 103 -7.15 -8.57 21.09
CA LYS A 103 -6.64 -9.81 21.71
C LYS A 103 -5.46 -10.48 20.98
N TYR A 104 -5.27 -10.20 19.70
CA TYR A 104 -4.19 -10.75 18.88
C TYR A 104 -3.11 -9.72 18.54
N PHE A 105 -3.12 -8.55 19.17
CA PHE A 105 -2.18 -7.48 18.86
C PHE A 105 -0.73 -7.89 19.07
N ASP A 106 -0.40 -8.44 20.25
CA ASP A 106 0.97 -8.85 20.57
C ASP A 106 1.46 -9.96 19.66
N TYR A 107 0.60 -10.94 19.34
CA TYR A 107 0.92 -12.00 18.39
C TYR A 107 1.23 -11.46 17.00
N TYR A 108 0.45 -10.50 16.54
CA TYR A 108 0.68 -9.86 15.24
C TYR A 108 1.94 -8.98 15.25
N LYS A 109 2.19 -8.24 16.33
CA LYS A 109 3.42 -7.45 16.53
C LYS A 109 4.66 -8.36 16.45
N ASP A 110 4.63 -9.50 17.10
CA ASP A 110 5.70 -10.51 17.04
C ASP A 110 5.91 -11.03 15.61
N PHE A 111 4.83 -11.34 14.91
CA PHE A 111 4.88 -11.78 13.52
C PHE A 111 5.55 -10.70 12.63
N VAL A 112 5.17 -9.46 12.77
CA VAL A 112 5.72 -8.33 12.02
C VAL A 112 7.22 -8.18 12.32
N ASN A 113 7.63 -8.20 13.58
CA ASN A 113 9.04 -8.09 13.97
C ASN A 113 9.90 -9.27 13.49
N LYS A 114 9.36 -10.49 13.53
CA LYS A 114 10.02 -11.66 12.93
C LYS A 114 10.21 -11.52 11.43
N ASN A 115 9.21 -10.99 10.73
CA ASN A 115 9.28 -10.74 9.29
C ASN A 115 10.36 -9.71 8.95
N LEU A 116 10.45 -8.61 9.70
CA LEU A 116 11.53 -7.63 9.57
C LEU A 116 12.91 -8.28 9.64
N LYS A 117 13.13 -9.07 10.69
CA LYS A 117 14.42 -9.71 10.94
C LYS A 117 14.75 -10.78 9.90
N ASN A 118 13.81 -11.65 9.58
CA ASN A 118 14.03 -12.78 8.67
C ASN A 118 14.32 -12.32 7.24
N ASN A 119 13.73 -11.21 6.82
CA ASN A 119 13.88 -10.65 5.48
C ASN A 119 14.88 -9.48 5.43
N ASN A 120 15.60 -9.21 6.51
CA ASN A 120 16.59 -8.12 6.60
C ASN A 120 16.04 -6.78 6.09
N ILE A 121 14.84 -6.41 6.54
CA ILE A 121 14.16 -5.21 6.07
C ILE A 121 14.89 -3.96 6.56
N GLU A 122 15.22 -3.07 5.64
CA GLU A 122 15.96 -1.82 5.88
C GLU A 122 15.05 -0.58 5.80
N VAL A 123 13.92 -0.71 5.07
CA VAL A 123 13.03 0.43 4.83
C VAL A 123 11.57 0.01 4.73
N ILE A 124 10.68 0.85 5.24
CA ILE A 124 9.23 0.67 5.16
C ILE A 124 8.65 1.82 4.34
N TYR A 125 7.97 1.51 3.25
CA TYR A 125 7.23 2.47 2.44
C TYR A 125 5.76 2.47 2.81
N LEU A 126 5.17 3.66 2.91
CA LEU A 126 3.73 3.87 3.00
C LEU A 126 3.26 4.53 1.71
N VAL A 127 2.32 3.87 1.03
CA VAL A 127 1.72 4.38 -0.22
C VAL A 127 0.21 4.34 -0.09
N SER A 128 -0.43 5.51 -0.05
CA SER A 128 -1.87 5.67 0.11
C SER A 128 -2.53 6.23 -1.14
N SER A 129 -3.77 5.83 -1.38
CA SER A 129 -4.64 6.42 -2.41
C SER A 129 -5.24 7.75 -1.94
N THR A 130 -5.50 7.87 -0.65
CA THR A 130 -6.16 9.04 -0.02
C THR A 130 -5.31 9.63 1.10
N GLU A 131 -5.56 10.90 1.43
CA GLU A 131 -4.80 11.64 2.42
C GLU A 131 -5.00 11.15 3.87
N GLN A 132 -5.98 10.29 4.13
CA GLN A 132 -6.38 9.93 5.49
C GLN A 132 -6.05 8.50 5.92
N GLU A 133 -5.68 7.60 5.00
CA GLU A 133 -5.73 6.17 5.29
C GLU A 133 -4.49 5.57 5.91
N MET A 134 -3.31 6.18 5.72
CA MET A 134 -2.06 5.58 6.17
C MET A 134 -1.15 6.60 6.86
N THR A 135 -1.20 6.63 8.17
CA THR A 135 -0.23 7.40 8.96
C THR A 135 0.87 6.49 9.48
N PHE A 136 2.07 7.04 9.59
CA PHE A 136 3.20 6.35 10.18
C PHE A 136 2.89 5.82 11.58
N ASP A 137 2.25 6.63 12.42
CA ASP A 137 1.96 6.26 13.79
C ASP A 137 1.01 5.06 13.89
N HIS A 138 -0.03 5.01 13.07
CA HIS A 138 -1.02 3.91 13.11
C HIS A 138 -0.57 2.63 12.39
N LYS A 139 0.18 2.73 11.31
CA LYS A 139 0.48 1.56 10.45
C LYS A 139 1.89 1.03 10.66
N VAL A 140 2.78 1.81 11.21
CA VAL A 140 4.19 1.44 11.39
C VAL A 140 4.60 1.50 12.85
N LYS A 141 4.62 2.68 13.45
CA LYS A 141 5.19 2.92 14.78
C LYS A 141 4.58 2.02 15.86
N VAL A 142 3.29 1.75 15.80
CA VAL A 142 2.59 0.91 16.78
C VAL A 142 3.13 -0.52 16.83
N TYR A 143 3.57 -1.06 15.70
CA TYR A 143 4.13 -2.42 15.65
C TYR A 143 5.64 -2.45 15.84
N PHE A 144 6.34 -1.36 15.55
CA PHE A 144 7.79 -1.26 15.54
C PHE A 144 8.32 -0.26 16.58
N ALA A 145 7.59 -0.08 17.69
CA ALA A 145 7.92 0.92 18.73
C ALA A 145 9.35 0.79 19.30
N GLU A 146 9.95 -0.39 19.19
CA GLU A 146 11.32 -0.67 19.66
C GLU A 146 12.39 -0.34 18.60
N LYS A 147 11.98 0.11 17.41
CA LYS A 147 12.89 0.47 16.33
C LYS A 147 13.01 1.96 16.19
N CYS A 148 14.21 2.40 15.88
CA CYS A 148 14.48 3.79 15.53
C CYS A 148 14.28 3.99 14.04
N PHE A 149 13.63 5.10 13.66
CA PHE A 149 13.34 5.41 12.27
C PHE A 149 13.89 6.78 11.87
N ARG A 150 14.38 6.86 10.64
CA ARG A 150 14.51 8.12 9.93
C ARG A 150 13.33 8.27 8.99
N ASN A 151 12.48 9.24 9.27
CA ASN A 151 11.25 9.47 8.53
C ASN A 151 11.48 10.43 7.36
N ASN A 152 11.01 10.05 6.18
CA ASN A 152 11.10 10.84 4.96
C ASN A 152 9.73 10.92 4.28
N PHE A 153 9.15 12.10 4.22
CA PHE A 153 7.85 12.36 3.60
C PHE A 153 8.08 12.95 2.20
N LEU A 154 7.71 12.20 1.16
CA LEU A 154 7.94 12.57 -0.24
C LEU A 154 6.74 13.27 -0.86
N VAL A 155 5.53 12.79 -0.54
CA VAL A 155 4.26 13.41 -0.92
C VAL A 155 3.40 13.41 0.33
N LYS A 156 2.97 14.60 0.74
CA LYS A 156 2.18 14.78 1.95
C LYS A 156 1.01 13.80 1.95
N ASP A 157 0.87 13.06 3.05
CA ASP A 157 -0.20 12.10 3.33
C ASP A 157 -0.41 10.97 2.30
N LYS A 158 0.45 10.85 1.27
CA LYS A 158 0.33 9.83 0.21
C LYS A 158 1.54 8.93 0.04
N LEU A 159 2.74 9.46 0.25
CA LEU A 159 3.98 8.71 0.06
C LEU A 159 5.01 9.10 1.08
N SER A 160 5.42 8.14 1.90
CA SER A 160 6.55 8.28 2.80
C SER A 160 7.39 7.01 2.83
N TYR A 161 8.64 7.10 3.27
CA TYR A 161 9.43 5.95 3.64
C TYR A 161 10.15 6.18 4.96
N HIS A 162 10.40 5.09 5.67
CA HIS A 162 10.92 5.07 7.03
C HIS A 162 12.10 4.10 7.08
N GLU A 163 13.30 4.64 7.13
CA GLU A 163 14.53 3.84 7.24
C GLU A 163 14.66 3.31 8.66
N ILE A 164 14.87 2.01 8.79
CA ILE A 164 15.15 1.37 10.07
C ILE A 164 16.60 1.63 10.43
N LYS A 165 16.82 2.10 11.67
CA LYS A 165 18.14 2.37 12.21
C LYS A 165 18.36 1.60 13.49
N ASP A 166 19.61 1.40 13.84
CA ASP A 166 19.97 0.99 15.19
C ASP A 166 19.59 2.13 16.16
N CYS A 167 18.99 1.77 17.29
CA CYS A 167 18.71 2.73 18.35
C CYS A 167 20.00 2.89 19.16
N ASP A 168 20.57 4.08 19.16
CA ASP A 168 21.69 4.47 20.04
C ASP A 168 21.28 4.53 21.50
#